data_3ba609fda704700079fc364006fc2003
#
_entry.id   3ba609fda704700079fc364006fc2003
#
_cell.length_a   1.000
_cell.length_b   1.000
_cell.length_c   1.000
_cell.angle_alpha   90.00
_cell.angle_beta   90.00
_cell.angle_gamma   90.00
#
_symmetry.space_group_name_H-M   'P 1'
#
loop_
_entity.id
_entity.type
_entity.pdbx_description
1 polymer ?
#
loop_
_entity_poly.entity_id
_entity_poly.type
_entity_poly.pdbx_seq_one_letter_code
_entity_poly.pdbx_strand_id
1 'polypeptide(L)'
;MFSRARQIQLAILLPIGFLVARAIYAVLFGGARAGQILFFDLPIISLVGPFAHVSLFGPVYFDGLVNNLSTALPFALFMLLTGLAVVLIKPAQLFAAARKLPAFRSLLSALAIGWVQIPALVQASKRIGRAIQLRRESKARALVPILETAIGTALAIAQRLALTEPVRSEKAVRLQLKDVSIAEARLREINISVSPGECLVISGPTGSGKSSLLIAATGLASELGISTTGDVQTPSPLGFLPQQAREQLFGPLVGDEIEATSDFGLDAKLETPVHLLSEGEAIQVSLIRELQKQPKLFILDEPFAGLDDQACSELVSLLQDYLAGGGALLVAEHRPELLATVTTSSLQILDGRLAPGNWSPEAVKAPRKTALRPSDEVFRFEAESIGFDQQVLIDKPVLTIRQSEVIAVTGANGVGKTSLLNAIEASSKDFVLVPELVSDFFVTTTLEAELVRADRIAKVDSGFTRANLEAILEFLPDLETHPRDLSAGTQLALAIAMQMSHKPKILLIDEPTKGFDPQVKSQAIATLECVQETGCAVVFATHDRQLIEQLATTVYGISNTELRQIGRVLA
;
A
#
# COMPACT_ATOMS: atom_id res chain seq x y z
N MET A 1 10.93 -11.16 4.88
CA MET A 1 12.27 -10.57 5.14
C MET A 1 13.11 -11.61 5.84
N PHE A 2 14.40 -11.67 5.60
CA PHE A 2 15.23 -12.70 6.23
C PHE A 2 15.33 -12.47 7.74
N SER A 3 15.36 -13.54 8.53
CA SER A 3 15.64 -13.46 9.96
C SER A 3 16.97 -12.71 10.20
N ARG A 4 17.13 -12.08 11.36
CA ARG A 4 18.36 -11.32 11.70
C ARG A 4 19.62 -12.16 11.51
N ALA A 5 19.54 -13.46 11.84
CA ALA A 5 20.62 -14.42 11.60
C ALA A 5 20.96 -14.55 10.10
N ARG A 6 19.96 -14.58 9.24
CA ARG A 6 20.11 -14.69 7.78
C ARG A 6 20.67 -13.40 7.17
N GLN A 7 20.33 -12.24 7.72
CA GLN A 7 20.93 -10.94 7.32
C GLN A 7 22.41 -10.87 7.67
N ILE A 8 22.79 -11.34 8.86
CA ILE A 8 24.20 -11.45 9.28
C ILE A 8 24.95 -12.42 8.35
N GLN A 9 24.34 -13.57 8.04
CA GLN A 9 24.92 -14.52 7.09
C GLN A 9 25.17 -13.89 5.72
N LEU A 10 24.21 -13.13 5.17
CA LEU A 10 24.36 -12.43 3.89
C LEU A 10 25.44 -11.35 3.96
N ALA A 11 25.52 -10.59 5.05
CA ALA A 11 26.55 -9.57 5.26
C ALA A 11 27.97 -10.17 5.26
N ILE A 12 28.11 -11.43 5.66
CA ILE A 12 29.40 -12.16 5.65
C ILE A 12 29.63 -12.84 4.31
N LEU A 13 28.60 -13.48 3.73
CA LEU A 13 28.74 -14.25 2.49
C LEU A 13 29.00 -13.38 1.25
N LEU A 14 28.43 -12.16 1.18
CA LEU A 14 28.63 -11.27 0.04
C LEU A 14 30.10 -10.84 -0.16
N PRO A 15 30.82 -10.36 0.88
CA PRO A 15 32.25 -10.07 0.76
C PRO A 15 33.10 -11.30 0.40
N ILE A 16 32.77 -12.45 0.97
CA ILE A 16 33.47 -13.72 0.64
C ILE A 16 33.19 -14.08 -0.83
N GLY A 17 31.93 -14.01 -1.29
CA GLY A 17 31.57 -14.25 -2.67
C GLY A 17 32.26 -13.30 -3.65
N PHE A 18 32.43 -12.02 -3.27
CA PHE A 18 33.19 -11.05 -4.04
C PHE A 18 34.67 -11.45 -4.16
N LEU A 19 35.32 -11.86 -3.07
CA LEU A 19 36.71 -12.32 -3.11
C LEU A 19 36.89 -13.60 -3.95
N VAL A 20 35.95 -14.55 -3.83
CA VAL A 20 35.93 -15.76 -4.66
C VAL A 20 35.76 -15.41 -6.14
N ALA A 21 34.79 -14.55 -6.47
CA ALA A 21 34.59 -14.09 -7.84
C ALA A 21 35.82 -13.37 -8.39
N ARG A 22 36.51 -12.59 -7.55
CA ARG A 22 37.75 -11.90 -7.91
C ARG A 22 38.89 -12.87 -8.15
N ALA A 23 39.01 -13.92 -7.36
CA ALA A 23 39.98 -14.99 -7.56
C ALA A 23 39.74 -15.76 -8.87
N ILE A 24 38.45 -16.12 -9.11
CA ILE A 24 38.06 -16.78 -10.37
C ILE A 24 38.36 -15.87 -11.58
N TYR A 25 38.06 -14.59 -11.47
CA TYR A 25 38.37 -13.61 -12.52
C TYR A 25 39.87 -13.52 -12.80
N ALA A 26 40.70 -13.50 -11.75
CA ALA A 26 42.15 -13.45 -11.86
C ALA A 26 42.71 -14.69 -12.59
N VAL A 27 42.16 -15.86 -12.31
CA VAL A 27 42.53 -17.11 -12.99
C VAL A 27 42.07 -17.12 -14.44
N LEU A 28 40.83 -16.73 -14.70
CA LEU A 28 40.24 -16.77 -16.03
C LEU A 28 40.88 -15.76 -17.00
N PHE A 29 41.08 -14.52 -16.57
CA PHE A 29 41.51 -13.41 -17.42
C PHE A 29 42.95 -12.97 -17.23
N GLY A 30 43.76 -13.82 -16.65
CA GLY A 30 45.22 -13.63 -16.57
C GLY A 30 45.69 -12.61 -15.54
N GLY A 31 44.85 -12.21 -14.58
CA GLY A 31 45.23 -11.31 -13.49
C GLY A 31 46.21 -11.92 -12.47
N ALA A 32 46.53 -13.21 -12.56
CA ALA A 32 47.47 -13.93 -11.74
C ALA A 32 48.67 -14.49 -12.53
N ARG A 33 48.92 -13.99 -13.74
CA ARG A 33 50.01 -14.48 -14.62
C ARG A 33 51.40 -13.99 -14.24
N ALA A 34 51.55 -13.07 -13.30
CA ALA A 34 52.84 -12.53 -12.86
C ALA A 34 53.16 -12.99 -11.43
N GLY A 35 54.35 -13.55 -11.20
CA GLY A 35 54.81 -13.99 -9.90
C GLY A 35 56.05 -14.87 -10.00
N GLN A 36 56.55 -15.35 -8.86
CA GLN A 36 57.71 -16.22 -8.79
C GLN A 36 57.35 -17.69 -8.44
N ILE A 37 56.20 -17.89 -7.76
CA ILE A 37 55.78 -19.22 -7.32
C ILE A 37 54.62 -19.68 -8.21
N LEU A 38 54.91 -20.58 -9.16
CA LEU A 38 53.90 -21.17 -10.04
C LEU A 38 52.97 -22.09 -9.23
N PHE A 39 51.64 -21.84 -9.29
CA PHE A 39 50.62 -22.61 -8.59
C PHE A 39 49.94 -23.62 -9.51
N PHE A 40 49.49 -23.15 -10.69
CA PHE A 40 48.93 -23.98 -11.75
C PHE A 40 49.43 -23.50 -13.12
N ASP A 41 49.71 -24.45 -14.02
CA ASP A 41 49.99 -24.14 -15.41
C ASP A 41 48.81 -24.54 -16.28
N LEU A 42 48.01 -23.57 -16.66
CA LEU A 42 46.82 -23.78 -17.48
C LEU A 42 47.10 -23.33 -18.93
N PRO A 43 46.56 -24.03 -19.93
CA PRO A 43 46.73 -23.63 -21.32
C PRO A 43 46.09 -22.28 -21.62
N ILE A 44 46.79 -21.43 -22.38
CA ILE A 44 46.24 -20.15 -22.82
C ILE A 44 45.27 -20.39 -23.99
N ILE A 45 44.03 -19.99 -23.84
CA ILE A 45 43.00 -20.05 -24.87
C ILE A 45 42.73 -18.64 -25.36
N SER A 46 43.13 -18.33 -26.60
CA SER A 46 42.80 -17.06 -27.26
C SER A 46 41.41 -17.13 -27.90
N LEU A 47 40.55 -16.14 -27.62
CA LEU A 47 39.23 -16.06 -28.21
C LEU A 47 39.33 -15.60 -29.70
N VAL A 48 38.32 -15.93 -30.49
CA VAL A 48 38.27 -15.62 -31.94
C VAL A 48 37.25 -14.49 -32.19
N GLY A 49 37.44 -13.75 -33.29
CA GLY A 49 36.52 -12.68 -33.70
C GLY A 49 36.68 -11.38 -32.91
N PRO A 50 35.59 -10.69 -32.56
CA PRO A 50 35.66 -9.39 -31.86
C PRO A 50 36.40 -9.44 -30.50
N PHE A 51 36.56 -10.62 -29.92
CA PHE A 51 37.23 -10.86 -28.65
C PHE A 51 38.64 -11.44 -28.75
N ALA A 52 39.25 -11.39 -29.92
CA ALA A 52 40.58 -11.97 -30.19
C ALA A 52 41.71 -11.37 -29.30
N HIS A 53 41.50 -10.20 -28.74
CA HIS A 53 42.38 -9.54 -27.76
C HIS A 53 42.28 -10.10 -26.36
N VAL A 54 41.28 -10.96 -26.08
CA VAL A 54 41.08 -11.59 -24.77
C VAL A 54 41.64 -12.99 -24.79
N SER A 55 42.58 -13.26 -23.86
CA SER A 55 43.11 -14.60 -23.64
C SER A 55 42.64 -15.12 -22.30
N LEU A 56 42.07 -16.33 -22.30
CA LEU A 56 41.58 -17.00 -21.10
C LEU A 56 42.68 -17.95 -20.55
N PHE A 57 42.67 -18.11 -19.23
CA PHE A 57 43.59 -18.96 -18.47
C PHE A 57 45.07 -18.54 -18.63
N GLY A 58 46.01 -19.47 -18.58
CA GLY A 58 47.45 -19.29 -18.54
C GLY A 58 48.08 -19.67 -17.20
N PRO A 59 49.39 -19.53 -17.05
CA PRO A 59 50.07 -19.88 -15.79
C PRO A 59 49.54 -18.99 -14.67
N VAL A 60 49.21 -19.61 -13.54
CA VAL A 60 48.71 -18.94 -12.34
C VAL A 60 49.79 -18.99 -11.28
N TYR A 61 50.26 -17.82 -10.88
CA TYR A 61 51.27 -17.69 -9.82
C TYR A 61 50.62 -17.36 -8.49
N PHE A 62 51.09 -17.96 -7.41
CA PHE A 62 50.58 -17.74 -6.07
C PHE A 62 50.67 -16.26 -5.63
N ASP A 63 51.83 -15.66 -5.86
CA ASP A 63 52.08 -14.25 -5.54
C ASP A 63 51.16 -13.31 -6.32
N GLY A 64 50.91 -13.63 -7.59
CA GLY A 64 49.99 -12.88 -8.44
C GLY A 64 48.54 -12.97 -7.94
N LEU A 65 48.12 -14.15 -7.49
CA LEU A 65 46.81 -14.36 -6.91
C LEU A 65 46.65 -13.61 -5.59
N VAL A 66 47.67 -13.71 -4.70
CA VAL A 66 47.69 -12.99 -3.42
C VAL A 66 47.63 -11.48 -3.63
N ASN A 67 48.40 -10.94 -4.58
CA ASN A 67 48.38 -9.50 -4.88
C ASN A 67 47.02 -9.04 -5.42
N ASN A 68 46.40 -9.84 -6.28
CA ASN A 68 45.08 -9.55 -6.80
C ASN A 68 44.00 -9.54 -5.70
N LEU A 69 44.07 -10.50 -4.76
CA LEU A 69 43.17 -10.56 -3.62
C LEU A 69 43.44 -9.44 -2.60
N SER A 70 44.70 -9.07 -2.37
CA SER A 70 45.05 -7.99 -1.44
C SER A 70 44.51 -6.64 -1.91
N THR A 71 44.49 -6.38 -3.22
CA THR A 71 43.85 -5.15 -3.78
C THR A 71 42.36 -5.17 -3.68
N ALA A 72 41.71 -6.34 -3.63
CA ALA A 72 40.27 -6.50 -3.45
C ALA A 72 39.82 -6.47 -1.98
N LEU A 73 40.75 -6.76 -1.04
CA LEU A 73 40.47 -6.86 0.39
C LEU A 73 39.85 -5.59 1.01
N PRO A 74 40.32 -4.36 0.71
CA PRO A 74 39.68 -3.13 1.23
C PRO A 74 38.21 -3.01 0.81
N PHE A 75 37.88 -3.41 -0.42
CA PHE A 75 36.50 -3.40 -0.90
C PHE A 75 35.63 -4.46 -0.21
N ALA A 76 36.19 -5.67 -0.02
CA ALA A 76 35.51 -6.72 0.72
C ALA A 76 35.27 -6.32 2.19
N LEU A 77 36.27 -5.68 2.83
CA LEU A 77 36.16 -5.15 4.19
C LEU A 77 35.09 -4.02 4.24
N PHE A 78 35.08 -3.12 3.27
CA PHE A 78 34.06 -2.09 3.18
C PHE A 78 32.66 -2.69 3.03
N MET A 79 32.48 -3.70 2.17
CA MET A 79 31.22 -4.44 2.03
C MET A 79 30.80 -5.13 3.33
N LEU A 80 31.76 -5.74 4.05
CA LEU A 80 31.50 -6.37 5.34
C LEU A 80 31.05 -5.35 6.39
N LEU A 81 31.78 -4.24 6.52
CA LEU A 81 31.48 -3.18 7.49
C LEU A 81 30.12 -2.53 7.19
N THR A 82 29.85 -2.23 5.92
CA THR A 82 28.55 -1.68 5.52
C THR A 82 27.42 -2.68 5.71
N GLY A 83 27.63 -3.96 5.35
CA GLY A 83 26.66 -5.03 5.59
C GLY A 83 26.33 -5.24 7.07
N LEU A 84 27.36 -5.23 7.94
CA LEU A 84 27.17 -5.31 9.39
C LEU A 84 26.51 -4.04 9.95
N ALA A 85 26.91 -2.86 9.48
CA ALA A 85 26.28 -1.60 9.88
C ALA A 85 24.78 -1.61 9.58
N VAL A 86 24.40 -2.13 8.40
CA VAL A 86 23.01 -2.33 7.99
C VAL A 86 22.21 -3.19 8.98
N VAL A 87 22.82 -4.22 9.55
CA VAL A 87 22.15 -5.14 10.48
C VAL A 87 22.12 -4.61 11.91
N LEU A 88 23.14 -3.85 12.30
CA LEU A 88 23.35 -3.39 13.68
C LEU A 88 22.72 -2.02 13.96
N ILE A 89 22.73 -1.12 12.98
CA ILE A 89 22.23 0.24 13.15
C ILE A 89 20.72 0.25 12.81
N LYS A 90 19.90 0.59 13.80
CA LYS A 90 18.45 0.77 13.56
C LYS A 90 18.20 2.11 12.85
N PRO A 91 17.22 2.20 11.91
CA PRO A 91 16.86 3.45 11.26
C PRO A 91 16.58 4.58 12.26
N ALA A 92 15.91 4.28 13.37
CA ALA A 92 15.65 5.23 14.44
C ALA A 92 16.93 5.85 15.03
N GLN A 93 18.02 5.12 15.08
CA GLN A 93 19.33 5.64 15.55
C GLN A 93 19.95 6.61 14.55
N LEU A 94 19.76 6.39 13.23
CA LEU A 94 20.18 7.33 12.19
C LEU A 94 19.39 8.65 12.29
N PHE A 95 18.09 8.58 12.52
CA PHE A 95 17.27 9.78 12.75
C PHE A 95 17.68 10.51 14.03
N ALA A 96 17.96 9.77 15.13
CA ALA A 96 18.46 10.36 16.36
C ALA A 96 19.83 11.03 16.18
N ALA A 97 20.73 10.42 15.39
CA ALA A 97 22.02 11.00 15.05
C ALA A 97 21.88 12.25 14.15
N ALA A 98 20.93 12.22 13.19
CA ALA A 98 20.65 13.38 12.34
C ALA A 98 20.21 14.61 13.16
N ARG A 99 19.45 14.40 14.26
CA ARG A 99 19.08 15.48 15.18
C ARG A 99 20.27 16.07 15.94
N LYS A 100 21.24 15.22 16.29
CA LYS A 100 22.43 15.65 17.07
C LYS A 100 23.53 16.27 16.22
N LEU A 101 23.58 16.01 14.92
CA LEU A 101 24.62 16.42 13.99
C LEU A 101 24.04 17.29 12.86
N PRO A 102 23.78 18.59 13.11
CA PRO A 102 23.10 19.46 12.15
C PRO A 102 23.81 19.57 10.80
N ALA A 103 25.15 19.50 10.78
CA ALA A 103 25.94 19.54 9.54
C ALA A 103 25.70 18.31 8.62
N PHE A 104 25.27 17.20 9.17
CA PHE A 104 25.01 15.95 8.43
C PHE A 104 23.53 15.57 8.41
N ARG A 105 22.65 16.45 8.88
CA ARG A 105 21.21 16.17 9.06
C ARG A 105 20.56 15.68 7.76
N SER A 106 20.75 16.39 6.66
CA SER A 106 20.17 16.04 5.37
C SER A 106 20.68 14.68 4.85
N LEU A 107 21.99 14.43 4.98
CA LEU A 107 22.59 13.18 4.54
C LEU A 107 22.10 11.98 5.37
N LEU A 108 22.11 12.10 6.70
CA LEU A 108 21.68 11.03 7.60
C LEU A 108 20.17 10.76 7.46
N SER A 109 19.36 11.80 7.27
CA SER A 109 17.93 11.65 7.02
C SER A 109 17.67 10.97 5.67
N ALA A 110 18.37 11.37 4.61
CA ALA A 110 18.26 10.73 3.30
C ALA A 110 18.67 9.25 3.33
N LEU A 111 19.76 8.92 4.04
CA LEU A 111 20.19 7.54 4.23
C LEU A 111 19.16 6.72 5.01
N ALA A 112 18.60 7.27 6.08
CA ALA A 112 17.59 6.61 6.88
C ALA A 112 16.30 6.38 6.08
N ILE A 113 15.84 7.38 5.30
CA ILE A 113 14.70 7.26 4.38
C ILE A 113 14.94 6.15 3.35
N GLY A 114 16.09 6.21 2.66
CA GLY A 114 16.45 5.19 1.67
C GLY A 114 16.46 3.78 2.26
N TRP A 115 16.96 3.64 3.48
CA TRP A 115 17.01 2.36 4.18
C TRP A 115 15.63 1.79 4.51
N VAL A 116 14.75 2.62 5.05
CA VAL A 116 13.38 2.23 5.40
C VAL A 116 12.58 1.83 4.15
N GLN A 117 12.87 2.45 3.00
CA GLN A 117 12.17 2.17 1.75
C GLN A 117 12.48 0.82 1.12
N ILE A 118 13.68 0.25 1.34
CA ILE A 118 14.09 -0.98 0.65
C ILE A 118 13.07 -2.12 0.79
N PRO A 119 12.58 -2.47 1.98
CA PRO A 119 11.56 -3.53 2.14
C PRO A 119 10.24 -3.20 1.43
N ALA A 120 9.79 -1.96 1.54
CA ALA A 120 8.55 -1.49 0.91
C ALA A 120 8.65 -1.56 -0.62
N LEU A 121 9.78 -1.15 -1.20
CA LEU A 121 10.05 -1.22 -2.64
C LEU A 121 10.12 -2.65 -3.16
N VAL A 122 10.74 -3.56 -2.41
CA VAL A 122 10.76 -4.99 -2.78
C VAL A 122 9.35 -5.56 -2.84
N GLN A 123 8.46 -5.16 -1.94
CA GLN A 123 7.07 -5.61 -1.96
C GLN A 123 6.27 -4.95 -3.07
N ALA A 124 6.39 -3.62 -3.21
CA ALA A 124 5.77 -2.89 -4.31
C ALA A 124 6.18 -3.50 -5.66
N SER A 125 7.45 -3.85 -5.83
CA SER A 125 7.92 -4.48 -7.07
C SER A 125 7.28 -5.85 -7.34
N LYS A 126 7.06 -6.66 -6.31
CA LYS A 126 6.35 -7.95 -6.44
C LYS A 126 4.87 -7.75 -6.76
N ARG A 127 4.21 -6.82 -6.07
CA ARG A 127 2.80 -6.50 -6.25
C ARG A 127 2.54 -5.89 -7.63
N ILE A 128 3.30 -4.88 -8.03
CA ILE A 128 3.26 -4.25 -9.35
C ILE A 128 3.59 -5.28 -10.44
N GLY A 129 4.62 -6.10 -10.22
CA GLY A 129 4.97 -7.18 -11.15
C GLY A 129 3.82 -8.18 -11.35
N ARG A 130 3.06 -8.49 -10.30
CA ARG A 130 1.85 -9.33 -10.39
C ARG A 130 0.73 -8.60 -11.13
N ALA A 131 0.44 -7.34 -10.80
CA ALA A 131 -0.58 -6.53 -11.46
C ALA A 131 -0.32 -6.44 -12.98
N ILE A 132 0.94 -6.23 -13.40
CA ILE A 132 1.33 -6.22 -14.82
C ILE A 132 1.14 -7.59 -15.48
N GLN A 133 1.39 -8.69 -14.77
CA GLN A 133 1.11 -10.03 -15.29
C GLN A 133 -0.39 -10.26 -15.50
N LEU A 134 -1.25 -9.77 -14.58
CA LEU A 134 -2.71 -9.82 -14.75
C LEU A 134 -3.18 -9.05 -15.99
N ARG A 135 -2.43 -8.03 -16.42
CA ARG A 135 -2.63 -7.32 -17.69
C ARG A 135 -2.08 -8.08 -18.90
N ARG A 136 -1.48 -9.26 -18.71
CA ARG A 136 -0.80 -10.05 -19.75
C ARG A 136 0.39 -9.34 -20.38
N GLU A 137 1.08 -8.50 -19.59
CA GLU A 137 2.27 -7.76 -20.00
C GLU A 137 3.57 -8.32 -19.45
N SER A 138 4.70 -7.92 -20.06
CA SER A 138 6.04 -8.26 -19.58
C SER A 138 6.39 -7.50 -18.30
N LYS A 139 6.98 -8.19 -17.32
CA LYS A 139 7.47 -7.62 -16.05
C LYS A 139 8.46 -6.45 -16.25
N ALA A 140 9.13 -6.35 -17.39
CA ALA A 140 10.05 -5.24 -17.67
C ALA A 140 9.34 -3.86 -17.61
N ARG A 141 8.02 -3.83 -17.80
CA ARG A 141 7.21 -2.60 -17.70
C ARG A 141 6.95 -2.15 -16.28
N ALA A 142 7.27 -2.96 -15.28
CA ALA A 142 7.14 -2.61 -13.87
C ALA A 142 8.07 -1.46 -13.42
N LEU A 143 9.09 -1.13 -14.22
CA LEU A 143 10.13 -0.17 -13.81
C LEU A 143 9.55 1.23 -13.52
N VAL A 144 8.71 1.76 -14.40
CA VAL A 144 8.12 3.10 -14.24
C VAL A 144 7.19 3.15 -13.01
N PRO A 145 6.18 2.28 -12.87
CA PRO A 145 5.34 2.22 -11.67
C PRO A 145 6.12 2.02 -10.36
N ILE A 146 7.22 1.24 -10.39
CA ILE A 146 8.07 1.04 -9.21
C ILE A 146 8.79 2.34 -8.83
N LEU A 147 9.33 3.08 -9.82
CA LEU A 147 10.00 4.36 -9.57
C LEU A 147 9.02 5.41 -9.04
N GLU A 148 7.83 5.52 -9.62
CA GLU A 148 6.77 6.43 -9.13
C GLU A 148 6.38 6.08 -7.68
N THR A 149 6.17 4.80 -7.37
CA THR A 149 5.89 4.35 -6.01
C THR A 149 7.05 4.65 -5.07
N ALA A 150 8.31 4.52 -5.53
CA ALA A 150 9.50 4.84 -4.75
C ALA A 150 9.56 6.33 -4.39
N ILE A 151 9.29 7.20 -5.36
CA ILE A 151 9.28 8.65 -5.14
C ILE A 151 8.13 9.05 -4.22
N GLY A 152 6.92 8.52 -4.43
CA GLY A 152 5.76 8.78 -3.59
C GLY A 152 5.98 8.36 -2.13
N THR A 153 6.53 7.16 -1.90
CA THR A 153 6.87 6.70 -0.54
C THR A 153 8.00 7.50 0.09
N ALA A 154 9.01 7.94 -0.69
CA ALA A 154 10.07 8.81 -0.18
C ALA A 154 9.51 10.15 0.30
N LEU A 155 8.63 10.75 -0.50
CA LEU A 155 7.98 12.01 -0.17
C LEU A 155 7.09 11.86 1.07
N ALA A 156 6.29 10.80 1.16
CA ALA A 156 5.46 10.52 2.32
C ALA A 156 6.30 10.35 3.60
N ILE A 157 7.44 9.66 3.54
CA ILE A 157 8.36 9.52 4.67
C ILE A 157 8.99 10.87 5.04
N ALA A 158 9.39 11.68 4.07
CA ALA A 158 9.95 13.02 4.31
C ALA A 158 8.93 13.94 5.00
N GLN A 159 7.70 13.95 4.54
CA GLN A 159 6.59 14.68 5.14
C GLN A 159 6.36 14.26 6.60
N ARG A 160 6.44 12.97 6.89
CA ARG A 160 6.31 12.46 8.26
C ARG A 160 7.43 12.85 9.19
N LEU A 161 8.65 12.87 8.69
CA LEU A 161 9.78 13.34 9.48
C LEU A 161 9.58 14.79 9.92
N ALA A 162 8.96 15.61 9.06
CA ALA A 162 8.54 16.95 9.43
C ALA A 162 7.49 16.91 10.57
N LEU A 163 6.51 16.01 10.50
CA LEU A 163 5.46 15.85 11.54
C LEU A 163 5.99 15.29 12.87
N THR A 164 7.16 14.63 12.89
CA THR A 164 7.78 14.13 14.14
C THR A 164 8.58 15.20 14.88
N GLU A 165 8.79 16.36 14.30
CA GLU A 165 9.45 17.48 15.00
C GLU A 165 8.49 18.09 16.02
N PRO A 166 8.95 18.41 17.24
CA PRO A 166 8.08 19.04 18.24
C PRO A 166 7.63 20.41 17.72
N VAL A 167 6.33 20.58 17.61
CA VAL A 167 5.73 21.88 17.30
C VAL A 167 6.18 22.89 18.37
N ARG A 168 6.76 24.03 17.95
CA ARG A 168 7.40 25.02 18.84
C ARG A 168 6.44 25.77 19.78
N SER A 169 5.14 25.45 19.78
CA SER A 169 4.17 26.14 20.63
C SER A 169 3.96 25.41 21.98
N GLU A 170 4.90 25.54 22.89
CA GLU A 170 4.78 24.98 24.25
C GLU A 170 3.62 25.56 25.10
N LYS A 171 2.94 26.62 24.64
CA LYS A 171 1.94 27.36 25.41
C LYS A 171 0.48 27.08 25.07
N ALA A 172 0.18 26.43 23.93
CA ALA A 172 -1.21 26.16 23.58
C ALA A 172 -1.81 25.07 24.46
N VAL A 173 -2.92 25.36 25.11
CA VAL A 173 -3.68 24.42 25.95
C VAL A 173 -4.72 23.66 25.11
N ARG A 174 -5.17 24.26 24.00
CA ARG A 174 -6.19 23.71 23.09
C ARG A 174 -5.81 23.95 21.63
N LEU A 175 -6.36 23.16 20.73
CA LEU A 175 -6.29 23.46 19.31
C LEU A 175 -7.14 24.69 18.99
N GLN A 176 -6.61 25.62 18.23
CA GLN A 176 -7.37 26.77 17.74
C GLN A 176 -6.91 27.14 16.33
N LEU A 177 -7.86 27.16 15.41
CA LEU A 177 -7.72 27.73 14.08
C LEU A 177 -8.60 28.97 13.98
N LYS A 178 -8.05 30.09 13.53
CA LYS A 178 -8.77 31.35 13.35
C LYS A 178 -8.56 31.86 11.94
N ASP A 179 -9.66 31.98 11.21
CA ASP A 179 -9.71 32.50 9.85
C ASP A 179 -8.69 31.83 8.91
N VAL A 180 -8.55 30.49 9.08
CA VAL A 180 -7.60 29.71 8.30
C VAL A 180 -8.18 29.43 6.92
N SER A 181 -7.36 29.69 5.89
CA SER A 181 -7.70 29.32 4.51
C SER A 181 -6.57 28.50 3.90
N ILE A 182 -6.94 27.50 3.11
CA ILE A 182 -6.03 26.54 2.47
C ILE A 182 -6.30 26.57 0.96
N ALA A 183 -5.37 27.15 0.20
CA ALA A 183 -5.58 27.42 -1.23
C ALA A 183 -5.78 26.13 -2.05
N GLU A 184 -4.92 25.12 -1.85
CA GLU A 184 -4.91 23.87 -2.57
C GLU A 184 -6.20 23.05 -2.35
N ALA A 185 -6.77 23.13 -1.14
CA ALA A 185 -8.02 22.47 -0.78
C ALA A 185 -9.26 23.34 -1.00
N ARG A 186 -9.10 24.59 -1.49
CA ARG A 186 -10.16 25.59 -1.63
C ARG A 186 -10.96 25.84 -0.35
N LEU A 187 -10.35 25.60 0.82
CA LEU A 187 -10.97 25.86 2.11
C LEU A 187 -10.79 27.33 2.50
N ARG A 188 -11.83 27.95 3.06
CA ARG A 188 -11.87 29.38 3.39
C ARG A 188 -12.51 29.61 4.75
N GLU A 189 -11.99 30.62 5.49
CA GLU A 189 -12.59 31.10 6.74
C GLU A 189 -12.84 30.00 7.78
N ILE A 190 -11.88 29.08 7.90
CA ILE A 190 -11.97 27.94 8.82
C ILE A 190 -11.73 28.43 10.24
N ASN A 191 -12.71 28.19 11.10
CA ASN A 191 -12.66 28.50 12.52
C ASN A 191 -13.00 27.25 13.32
N ILE A 192 -12.04 26.70 14.06
CA ILE A 192 -12.22 25.51 14.92
C ILE A 192 -11.53 25.72 16.26
N SER A 193 -12.12 25.14 17.31
CA SER A 193 -11.48 25.03 18.62
C SER A 193 -11.77 23.64 19.17
N VAL A 194 -10.75 22.95 19.69
CA VAL A 194 -10.89 21.67 20.37
C VAL A 194 -10.15 21.74 21.70
N SER A 195 -10.89 21.57 22.78
CA SER A 195 -10.39 21.61 24.16
C SER A 195 -10.05 20.20 24.66
N PRO A 196 -9.26 20.07 25.74
CA PRO A 196 -9.06 18.78 26.42
C PRO A 196 -10.39 18.08 26.78
N GLY A 197 -10.48 16.80 26.48
CA GLY A 197 -11.69 15.99 26.67
C GLY A 197 -12.72 16.11 25.54
N GLU A 198 -12.48 16.93 24.51
CA GLU A 198 -13.38 17.10 23.37
C GLU A 198 -12.93 16.26 22.17
N CYS A 199 -13.92 15.72 21.45
CA CYS A 199 -13.75 15.07 20.16
C CYS A 199 -14.52 15.86 19.10
N LEU A 200 -13.81 16.49 18.17
CA LEU A 200 -14.38 17.14 16.99
C LEU A 200 -14.24 16.23 15.78
N VAL A 201 -15.37 15.87 15.18
CA VAL A 201 -15.41 15.09 13.94
C VAL A 201 -15.65 16.02 12.76
N ILE A 202 -14.80 15.89 11.74
CA ILE A 202 -14.93 16.59 10.44
C ILE A 202 -15.38 15.57 9.41
N SER A 203 -16.55 15.79 8.83
CA SER A 203 -17.12 14.96 7.76
C SER A 203 -17.17 15.72 6.43
N GLY A 204 -17.35 14.99 5.32
CA GLY A 204 -17.48 15.58 3.98
C GLY A 204 -17.08 14.60 2.89
N PRO A 205 -17.42 14.89 1.64
CA PRO A 205 -17.09 14.03 0.50
C PRO A 205 -15.58 13.87 0.29
N THR A 206 -15.18 12.82 -0.44
CA THR A 206 -13.78 12.64 -0.84
C THR A 206 -13.33 13.84 -1.68
N GLY A 207 -12.11 14.33 -1.41
CA GLY A 207 -11.57 15.52 -2.09
C GLY A 207 -12.07 16.85 -1.53
N SER A 208 -12.89 16.89 -0.48
CA SER A 208 -13.36 18.15 0.14
C SER A 208 -12.29 18.90 0.93
N GLY A 209 -11.10 18.32 1.11
CA GLY A 209 -9.99 18.96 1.83
C GLY A 209 -9.85 18.56 3.29
N LYS A 210 -10.51 17.46 3.76
CA LYS A 210 -10.40 16.96 5.15
C LYS A 210 -8.94 16.77 5.57
N SER A 211 -8.18 15.97 4.82
CA SER A 211 -6.77 15.69 5.13
C SER A 211 -5.91 16.96 5.13
N SER A 212 -6.15 17.89 4.19
CA SER A 212 -5.45 19.18 4.16
C SER A 212 -5.75 20.03 5.41
N LEU A 213 -7.01 20.00 5.88
CA LEU A 213 -7.42 20.66 7.10
C LEU A 213 -6.74 20.04 8.33
N LEU A 214 -6.67 18.70 8.41
CA LEU A 214 -5.97 18.02 9.49
C LEU A 214 -4.47 18.36 9.50
N ILE A 215 -3.83 18.40 8.33
CA ILE A 215 -2.43 18.82 8.21
C ILE A 215 -2.27 20.29 8.65
N ALA A 216 -3.16 21.20 8.26
CA ALA A 216 -3.12 22.57 8.73
C ALA A 216 -3.25 22.66 10.25
N ALA A 217 -4.10 21.84 10.86
CA ALA A 217 -4.27 21.76 12.31
C ALA A 217 -3.03 21.26 13.06
N THR A 218 -2.08 20.57 12.39
CA THR A 218 -0.79 20.23 13.01
C THR A 218 0.12 21.44 13.22
N GLY A 219 -0.13 22.55 12.55
CA GLY A 219 0.75 23.73 12.51
C GLY A 219 1.98 23.57 11.62
N LEU A 220 2.08 22.49 10.84
CA LEU A 220 3.22 22.15 9.98
C LEU A 220 2.89 22.24 8.47
N ALA A 221 1.77 22.83 8.11
CA ALA A 221 1.30 22.91 6.73
C ALA A 221 2.34 23.52 5.77
N SER A 222 3.01 24.59 6.17
CA SER A 222 4.04 25.27 5.36
C SER A 222 5.27 24.38 5.12
N GLU A 223 5.64 23.56 6.09
CA GLU A 223 6.77 22.61 5.96
C GLU A 223 6.43 21.45 5.02
N LEU A 224 5.13 21.15 4.89
CA LEU A 224 4.60 20.12 4.00
C LEU A 224 4.18 20.66 2.62
N GLY A 225 4.49 21.94 2.32
CA GLY A 225 4.21 22.56 1.04
C GLY A 225 2.74 22.96 0.83
N ILE A 226 1.95 23.04 1.90
CA ILE A 226 0.55 23.49 1.87
C ILE A 226 0.48 24.96 2.24
N SER A 227 -0.06 25.78 1.33
CA SER A 227 -0.20 27.21 1.54
C SER A 227 -1.39 27.52 2.44
N THR A 228 -1.10 27.98 3.65
CA THR A 228 -2.13 28.36 4.63
C THR A 228 -2.02 29.83 4.99
N THR A 229 -3.18 30.45 5.22
CA THR A 229 -3.30 31.79 5.83
C THR A 229 -4.12 31.68 7.11
N GLY A 230 -4.07 32.70 7.98
CA GLY A 230 -4.76 32.68 9.28
C GLY A 230 -3.85 32.26 10.44
N ASP A 231 -4.42 32.09 11.64
CA ASP A 231 -3.69 31.75 12.86
C ASP A 231 -4.00 30.30 13.28
N VAL A 232 -2.93 29.52 13.51
CA VAL A 232 -3.02 28.12 13.94
C VAL A 232 -2.24 27.96 15.25
N GLN A 233 -2.92 27.52 16.29
CA GLN A 233 -2.33 27.22 17.60
C GLN A 233 -2.59 25.75 17.94
N THR A 234 -1.53 24.97 17.99
CA THR A 234 -1.60 23.52 18.20
C THR A 234 -0.93 23.16 19.53
N PRO A 235 -1.60 22.38 20.41
CA PRO A 235 -0.98 21.89 21.65
C PRO A 235 0.10 20.85 21.36
N SER A 236 1.11 20.79 22.24
CA SER A 236 2.20 19.82 22.18
C SER A 236 2.27 19.04 23.49
N PRO A 237 2.59 17.73 23.48
CA PRO A 237 2.88 16.90 22.31
C PRO A 237 1.65 16.59 21.46
N LEU A 238 1.86 16.42 20.16
CA LEU A 238 0.85 16.11 19.15
C LEU A 238 1.01 14.66 18.67
N GLY A 239 -0.11 13.91 18.57
CA GLY A 239 -0.18 12.65 17.83
C GLY A 239 -0.87 12.87 16.49
N PHE A 240 -0.39 12.19 15.45
CA PHE A 240 -1.01 12.24 14.13
C PHE A 240 -1.05 10.86 13.48
N LEU A 241 -2.25 10.42 13.08
CA LEU A 241 -2.49 9.20 12.32
C LEU A 241 -3.02 9.59 10.93
N PRO A 242 -2.25 9.45 9.84
CA PRO A 242 -2.75 9.68 8.49
C PRO A 242 -3.55 8.50 7.98
N GLN A 243 -4.29 8.71 6.90
CA GLN A 243 -5.12 7.72 6.22
C GLN A 243 -4.37 6.42 5.89
N GLN A 244 -3.09 6.50 5.49
CA GLN A 244 -2.25 5.33 5.23
C GLN A 244 -1.30 5.07 6.42
N ALA A 245 -1.83 4.51 7.51
CA ALA A 245 -1.10 4.28 8.75
C ALA A 245 0.18 3.43 8.57
N ARG A 246 0.14 2.42 7.68
CA ARG A 246 1.28 1.55 7.39
C ARG A 246 2.52 2.33 6.94
N GLU A 247 2.29 3.39 6.21
CA GLU A 247 3.39 4.22 5.78
C GLU A 247 4.07 4.94 6.94
N GLN A 248 3.55 5.04 8.13
CA GLN A 248 4.19 5.58 9.33
C GLN A 248 5.10 4.60 10.05
N LEU A 249 5.14 3.37 9.69
CA LEU A 249 5.94 2.38 10.37
C LEU A 249 7.33 2.29 9.71
N PHE A 250 8.37 2.63 10.46
CA PHE A 250 9.75 2.72 9.97
C PHE A 250 10.62 1.53 10.38
N GLY A 251 10.23 0.84 11.46
CA GLY A 251 10.97 -0.31 11.97
C GLY A 251 10.80 -1.54 11.09
N PRO A 252 11.79 -2.43 11.01
CA PRO A 252 11.63 -3.71 10.35
C PRO A 252 10.66 -4.64 11.09
N LEU A 253 10.54 -4.51 12.41
CA LEU A 253 9.68 -5.31 13.28
C LEU A 253 8.72 -4.41 14.07
N VAL A 254 7.59 -4.96 14.50
CA VAL A 254 6.62 -4.27 15.36
C VAL A 254 7.28 -3.76 16.64
N GLY A 255 8.14 -4.56 17.29
CA GLY A 255 8.88 -4.17 18.49
C GLY A 255 9.94 -3.07 18.28
N ASP A 256 10.20 -2.65 17.03
CA ASP A 256 11.00 -1.45 16.75
C ASP A 256 10.15 -0.18 16.69
N GLU A 257 8.82 -0.32 16.59
CA GLU A 257 7.85 0.77 16.51
C GLU A 257 7.19 1.08 17.84
N ILE A 258 6.87 0.05 18.62
CA ILE A 258 6.17 0.17 19.91
C ILE A 258 6.93 -0.55 21.02
N GLU A 259 6.84 -0.01 22.23
CA GLU A 259 7.24 -0.76 23.43
C GLU A 259 6.17 -1.82 23.74
N ALA A 260 6.59 -2.94 24.38
CA ALA A 260 5.68 -3.99 24.79
C ALA A 260 4.56 -3.40 25.67
N THR A 261 3.32 -3.63 25.28
CA THR A 261 2.13 -3.21 26.02
C THR A 261 1.15 -4.36 26.06
N SER A 262 0.48 -4.57 27.18
CA SER A 262 -0.59 -5.57 27.31
C SER A 262 -1.84 -5.22 26.47
N ASP A 263 -1.88 -4.01 25.92
CA ASP A 263 -3.02 -3.52 25.17
C ASP A 263 -3.02 -4.10 23.74
N PHE A 264 -4.19 -4.44 23.23
CA PHE A 264 -4.45 -4.96 21.87
C PHE A 264 -3.84 -6.32 21.51
N GLY A 265 -3.30 -7.11 22.45
CA GLY A 265 -2.74 -8.44 22.15
C GLY A 265 -1.56 -8.42 21.19
N LEU A 266 -0.92 -7.26 20.99
CA LEU A 266 0.21 -7.09 20.04
C LEU A 266 1.54 -7.61 20.60
N ASP A 267 1.63 -7.94 21.88
CA ASP A 267 2.84 -8.51 22.49
C ASP A 267 3.31 -9.79 21.77
N ALA A 268 2.37 -10.61 21.34
CA ALA A 268 2.67 -11.80 20.55
C ALA A 268 3.23 -11.49 19.13
N LYS A 269 3.15 -10.24 18.69
CA LYS A 269 3.54 -9.80 17.34
C LYS A 269 4.77 -8.91 17.30
N LEU A 270 5.44 -8.64 18.41
CA LEU A 270 6.62 -7.77 18.45
C LEU A 270 7.74 -8.23 17.49
N GLU A 271 7.89 -9.53 17.29
CA GLU A 271 8.83 -10.13 16.34
C GLU A 271 8.30 -10.16 14.89
N THR A 272 7.06 -9.72 14.66
CA THR A 272 6.46 -9.73 13.32
C THR A 272 7.04 -8.60 12.48
N PRO A 273 7.49 -8.87 11.26
CA PRO A 273 7.88 -7.82 10.32
C PRO A 273 6.70 -6.89 10.01
N VAL A 274 6.91 -5.59 10.13
CA VAL A 274 5.87 -4.55 9.90
C VAL A 274 5.15 -4.71 8.56
N HIS A 275 5.86 -5.14 7.55
CA HIS A 275 5.31 -5.33 6.22
C HIS A 275 4.35 -6.53 6.08
N LEU A 276 4.31 -7.44 7.04
CA LEU A 276 3.39 -8.57 7.07
C LEU A 276 2.10 -8.28 7.85
N LEU A 277 2.02 -7.10 8.50
CA LEU A 277 0.80 -6.69 9.20
C LEU A 277 -0.36 -6.53 8.20
N SER A 278 -1.55 -6.87 8.63
CA SER A 278 -2.78 -6.42 7.96
C SER A 278 -2.91 -4.90 8.08
N GLU A 279 -3.82 -4.28 7.31
CA GLU A 279 -4.08 -2.85 7.42
C GLU A 279 -4.53 -2.46 8.83
N GLY A 280 -5.46 -3.24 9.41
CA GLY A 280 -5.93 -3.01 10.76
C GLY A 280 -4.83 -3.09 11.81
N GLU A 281 -3.97 -4.11 11.74
CA GLU A 281 -2.82 -4.23 12.64
C GLU A 281 -1.83 -3.07 12.48
N ALA A 282 -1.62 -2.59 11.26
CA ALA A 282 -0.76 -1.44 11.01
C ALA A 282 -1.33 -0.16 11.63
N ILE A 283 -2.67 0.02 11.57
CA ILE A 283 -3.37 1.12 12.25
C ILE A 283 -3.18 1.01 13.76
N GLN A 284 -3.41 -0.18 14.35
CA GLN A 284 -3.25 -0.41 15.80
C GLN A 284 -1.81 -0.12 16.26
N VAL A 285 -0.80 -0.62 15.55
CA VAL A 285 0.62 -0.35 15.87
C VAL A 285 0.92 1.15 15.78
N SER A 286 0.47 1.83 14.72
CA SER A 286 0.69 3.27 14.55
C SER A 286 0.00 4.08 15.64
N LEU A 287 -1.20 3.69 16.02
CA LEU A 287 -1.99 4.32 17.07
C LEU A 287 -1.29 4.20 18.44
N ILE A 288 -0.88 2.99 18.83
CA ILE A 288 -0.17 2.74 20.09
C ILE A 288 1.11 3.56 20.14
N ARG A 289 1.89 3.56 19.05
CA ARG A 289 3.11 4.36 18.97
C ARG A 289 2.85 5.85 19.21
N GLU A 290 1.79 6.40 18.63
CA GLU A 290 1.44 7.79 18.84
C GLU A 290 0.93 8.04 20.27
N LEU A 291 0.15 7.14 20.85
CA LEU A 291 -0.33 7.23 22.22
C LEU A 291 0.80 7.12 23.27
N GLN A 292 1.83 6.33 23.01
CA GLN A 292 3.02 6.24 23.87
C GLN A 292 3.76 7.57 24.03
N LYS A 293 3.56 8.53 23.10
CA LYS A 293 4.07 9.90 23.21
C LYS A 293 3.26 10.76 24.19
N GLN A 294 2.15 10.25 24.73
CA GLN A 294 1.20 10.96 25.60
C GLN A 294 0.74 12.30 24.97
N PRO A 295 0.18 12.28 23.74
CA PRO A 295 -0.22 13.49 23.07
C PRO A 295 -1.33 14.21 23.82
N LYS A 296 -1.32 15.56 23.81
CA LYS A 296 -2.42 16.38 24.31
C LYS A 296 -3.54 16.52 23.28
N LEU A 297 -3.17 16.46 22.01
CA LEU A 297 -4.08 16.44 20.86
C LEU A 297 -3.72 15.26 19.98
N PHE A 298 -4.72 14.47 19.59
CA PHE A 298 -4.56 13.41 18.62
C PHE A 298 -5.40 13.71 17.39
N ILE A 299 -4.75 13.80 16.24
CA ILE A 299 -5.37 14.06 14.94
C ILE A 299 -5.41 12.75 14.18
N LEU A 300 -6.58 12.35 13.70
CA LEU A 300 -6.84 11.08 13.03
C LEU A 300 -7.49 11.32 11.66
N ASP A 301 -6.90 10.77 10.60
CA ASP A 301 -7.43 10.84 9.24
C ASP A 301 -7.94 9.46 8.80
N GLU A 302 -9.26 9.30 8.73
CA GLU A 302 -10.00 8.08 8.37
C GLU A 302 -9.51 6.83 9.14
N PRO A 303 -9.50 6.84 10.48
CA PRO A 303 -8.88 5.79 11.29
C PRO A 303 -9.58 4.43 11.19
N PHE A 304 -10.80 4.36 10.65
CA PHE A 304 -11.57 3.12 10.49
C PHE A 304 -11.45 2.50 9.09
N ALA A 305 -10.65 3.09 8.21
CA ALA A 305 -10.48 2.57 6.86
C ALA A 305 -9.86 1.16 6.86
N GLY A 306 -10.56 0.18 6.29
CA GLY A 306 -10.07 -1.21 6.18
C GLY A 306 -10.09 -2.02 7.49
N LEU A 307 -10.72 -1.52 8.56
CA LEU A 307 -10.96 -2.26 9.79
C LEU A 307 -12.23 -3.11 9.68
N ASP A 308 -12.21 -4.28 10.30
CA ASP A 308 -13.41 -5.08 10.53
C ASP A 308 -14.18 -4.57 11.78
N ASP A 309 -15.38 -5.10 12.00
CA ASP A 309 -16.28 -4.64 13.09
C ASP A 309 -15.64 -4.75 14.49
N GLN A 310 -14.83 -5.79 14.71
CA GLN A 310 -14.15 -5.98 15.98
C GLN A 310 -13.07 -4.93 16.20
N ALA A 311 -12.20 -4.73 15.21
CA ALA A 311 -11.13 -3.73 15.28
C ALA A 311 -11.69 -2.30 15.39
N CYS A 312 -12.84 -2.00 14.76
CA CYS A 312 -13.55 -0.74 14.93
C CYS A 312 -13.98 -0.54 16.40
N SER A 313 -14.55 -1.56 17.04
CA SER A 313 -15.00 -1.50 18.43
C SER A 313 -13.83 -1.30 19.40
N GLU A 314 -12.72 -2.01 19.18
CA GLU A 314 -11.49 -1.86 19.98
C GLU A 314 -10.91 -0.46 19.86
N LEU A 315 -10.87 0.09 18.63
CA LEU A 315 -10.41 1.47 18.38
C LEU A 315 -11.29 2.49 19.10
N VAL A 316 -12.62 2.36 19.02
CA VAL A 316 -13.54 3.29 19.73
C VAL A 316 -13.32 3.25 21.23
N SER A 317 -13.16 2.07 21.84
CA SER A 317 -12.86 1.93 23.27
C SER A 317 -11.57 2.67 23.65
N LEU A 318 -10.51 2.51 22.86
CA LEU A 318 -9.25 3.20 23.10
C LEU A 318 -9.39 4.74 23.04
N LEU A 319 -10.13 5.23 22.05
CA LEU A 319 -10.37 6.68 21.92
C LEU A 319 -11.21 7.22 23.08
N GLN A 320 -12.14 6.43 23.62
CA GLN A 320 -12.89 6.77 24.85
C GLN A 320 -11.95 6.91 26.05
N ASP A 321 -11.05 5.94 26.26
CA ASP A 321 -10.10 5.98 27.37
C ASP A 321 -9.14 7.17 27.26
N TYR A 322 -8.68 7.46 26.04
CA TYR A 322 -7.83 8.62 25.76
C TYR A 322 -8.53 9.95 26.08
N LEU A 323 -9.80 10.12 25.70
CA LEU A 323 -10.60 11.30 26.04
C LEU A 323 -10.87 11.40 27.54
N ALA A 324 -11.20 10.28 28.20
CA ALA A 324 -11.39 10.22 29.66
C ALA A 324 -10.11 10.61 30.40
N GLY A 325 -8.94 10.33 29.85
CA GLY A 325 -7.65 10.79 30.35
C GLY A 325 -7.35 12.28 30.09
N GLY A 326 -8.29 13.03 29.51
CA GLY A 326 -8.16 14.47 29.24
C GLY A 326 -7.46 14.80 27.93
N GLY A 327 -7.26 13.84 27.04
CA GLY A 327 -6.80 14.07 25.66
C GLY A 327 -7.84 14.81 24.83
N ALA A 328 -7.42 15.41 23.72
CA ALA A 328 -8.30 16.03 22.73
C ALA A 328 -8.21 15.31 21.39
N LEU A 329 -9.33 15.16 20.68
CA LEU A 329 -9.40 14.48 19.39
C LEU A 329 -9.89 15.42 18.27
N LEU A 330 -9.20 15.39 17.14
CA LEU A 330 -9.67 15.93 15.87
C LEU A 330 -9.68 14.80 14.85
N VAL A 331 -10.85 14.40 14.37
CA VAL A 331 -11.00 13.22 13.50
C VAL A 331 -11.64 13.63 12.18
N ALA A 332 -11.03 13.29 11.06
CA ALA A 332 -11.71 13.31 9.77
C ALA A 332 -12.26 11.91 9.48
N GLU A 333 -13.57 11.81 9.25
CA GLU A 333 -14.23 10.53 9.00
C GLU A 333 -15.46 10.72 8.11
N HIS A 334 -15.69 9.77 7.21
CA HIS A 334 -16.86 9.75 6.34
C HIS A 334 -17.98 8.85 6.89
N ARG A 335 -17.69 8.06 7.94
CA ARG A 335 -18.64 7.24 8.72
C ARG A 335 -18.73 7.74 10.16
N PRO A 336 -19.24 8.96 10.38
CA PRO A 336 -19.25 9.58 11.72
C PRO A 336 -20.07 8.80 12.76
N GLU A 337 -20.97 7.92 12.31
CA GLU A 337 -21.75 7.03 13.16
C GLU A 337 -20.88 6.08 14.00
N LEU A 338 -19.69 5.70 13.53
CA LEU A 338 -18.75 4.87 14.29
C LEU A 338 -18.19 5.59 15.54
N LEU A 339 -18.18 6.91 15.50
CA LEU A 339 -17.69 7.76 16.59
C LEU A 339 -18.81 8.34 17.44
N ALA A 340 -20.07 7.95 17.26
CA ALA A 340 -21.23 8.54 17.95
C ALA A 340 -21.09 8.56 19.47
N THR A 341 -20.38 7.58 20.07
CA THR A 341 -20.17 7.47 21.52
C THR A 341 -19.05 8.36 22.07
N VAL A 342 -18.19 8.89 21.21
CA VAL A 342 -17.02 9.72 21.59
C VAL A 342 -17.11 11.16 21.07
N THR A 343 -17.98 11.43 20.08
CA THR A 343 -18.11 12.75 19.47
C THR A 343 -18.75 13.76 20.39
N THR A 344 -18.06 14.87 20.66
CA THR A 344 -18.62 16.02 21.37
C THR A 344 -19.22 17.06 20.42
N SER A 345 -18.64 17.22 19.26
CA SER A 345 -19.12 18.11 18.22
C SER A 345 -18.78 17.59 16.83
N SER A 346 -19.58 17.96 15.83
CA SER A 346 -19.37 17.56 14.46
C SER A 346 -19.56 18.73 13.50
N LEU A 347 -18.66 18.79 12.51
CA LEU A 347 -18.70 19.75 11.42
C LEU A 347 -18.61 19.02 10.09
N GLN A 348 -19.18 19.61 9.06
CA GLN A 348 -19.10 19.12 7.69
C GLN A 348 -18.47 20.17 6.78
N ILE A 349 -17.70 19.70 5.80
CA ILE A 349 -17.17 20.58 4.75
C ILE A 349 -18.16 20.66 3.61
N LEU A 350 -18.67 21.87 3.36
CA LEU A 350 -19.57 22.20 2.25
C LEU A 350 -19.01 23.42 1.51
N ASP A 351 -18.83 23.30 0.21
CA ASP A 351 -18.35 24.39 -0.67
C ASP A 351 -17.09 25.13 -0.13
N GLY A 352 -16.19 24.38 0.50
CA GLY A 352 -14.94 24.91 1.05
C GLY A 352 -15.09 25.63 2.40
N ARG A 353 -16.23 25.53 3.08
CA ARG A 353 -16.49 26.08 4.41
C ARG A 353 -16.94 24.99 5.39
N LEU A 354 -16.79 25.27 6.67
CA LEU A 354 -17.32 24.40 7.72
C LEU A 354 -18.74 24.82 8.10
N ALA A 355 -19.62 23.83 8.20
CA ALA A 355 -20.99 23.97 8.70
C ALA A 355 -21.25 22.96 9.82
N PRO A 356 -22.07 23.27 10.83
CA PRO A 356 -22.45 22.29 11.86
C PRO A 356 -23.18 21.08 11.26
N GLY A 357 -22.93 19.90 11.82
CA GLY A 357 -23.57 18.65 11.45
C GLY A 357 -22.64 17.64 10.81
N ASN A 358 -23.18 16.46 10.52
CA ASN A 358 -22.47 15.40 9.81
C ASN A 358 -22.90 15.44 8.34
N TRP A 359 -21.89 15.34 7.44
CA TRP A 359 -22.17 15.09 6.05
C TRP A 359 -22.82 13.69 5.93
N SER A 360 -23.96 13.64 5.28
CA SER A 360 -24.59 12.39 4.86
C SER A 360 -24.68 12.41 3.34
N PRO A 361 -24.21 11.36 2.67
CA PRO A 361 -24.41 11.28 1.22
C PRO A 361 -25.92 11.30 0.94
N GLU A 362 -26.33 12.01 -0.11
CA GLU A 362 -27.69 11.86 -0.62
C GLU A 362 -27.93 10.37 -0.84
N ALA A 363 -29.06 9.86 -0.34
CA ALA A 363 -29.42 8.46 -0.50
C ALA A 363 -29.44 8.13 -1.99
N VAL A 364 -28.36 7.52 -2.46
CA VAL A 364 -28.30 7.03 -3.85
C VAL A 364 -29.40 6.00 -3.96
N LYS A 365 -30.32 6.22 -4.89
CA LYS A 365 -31.40 5.25 -5.16
C LYS A 365 -30.77 3.90 -5.34
N ALA A 366 -31.22 2.93 -4.53
CA ALA A 366 -30.77 1.55 -4.68
C ALA A 366 -30.90 1.18 -6.16
N PRO A 367 -29.82 0.72 -6.79
CA PRO A 367 -29.86 0.34 -8.19
C PRO A 367 -30.96 -0.72 -8.38
N ARG A 368 -31.63 -0.66 -9.51
CA ARG A 368 -32.64 -1.67 -9.84
C ARG A 368 -31.92 -2.99 -10.04
N LYS A 369 -32.19 -3.96 -9.17
CA LYS A 369 -31.77 -5.34 -9.40
C LYS A 369 -32.37 -5.80 -10.73
N THR A 370 -31.61 -5.70 -11.81
CA THR A 370 -31.95 -6.35 -13.05
C THR A 370 -31.55 -7.81 -12.87
N ALA A 371 -32.47 -8.60 -12.36
CA ALA A 371 -32.25 -10.02 -12.11
C ALA A 371 -32.17 -10.77 -13.45
N LEU A 372 -31.01 -10.73 -14.07
CA LEU A 372 -30.68 -11.74 -15.08
C LEU A 372 -30.62 -13.07 -14.33
N ARG A 373 -31.54 -13.97 -14.65
CA ARG A 373 -31.51 -15.34 -14.06
C ARG A 373 -30.25 -16.02 -14.55
N PRO A 374 -29.36 -16.49 -13.64
CA PRO A 374 -28.20 -17.28 -14.04
C PRO A 374 -28.69 -18.50 -14.82
N SER A 375 -28.25 -18.65 -16.08
CA SER A 375 -28.75 -19.75 -16.91
C SER A 375 -27.89 -21.02 -16.74
N ASP A 376 -26.76 -21.14 -17.35
CA ASP A 376 -26.00 -22.37 -17.39
C ASP A 376 -24.73 -22.30 -16.53
N GLU A 377 -24.27 -23.46 -16.03
CA GLU A 377 -22.98 -23.56 -15.35
C GLU A 377 -21.86 -23.20 -16.33
N VAL A 378 -21.08 -22.17 -16.00
CA VAL A 378 -19.97 -21.70 -16.84
C VAL A 378 -18.67 -22.38 -16.42
N PHE A 379 -18.46 -22.49 -15.10
CA PHE A 379 -17.21 -22.99 -14.55
C PHE A 379 -17.40 -23.52 -13.11
N ARG A 380 -16.75 -24.66 -12.83
CA ARG A 380 -16.64 -25.22 -11.50
C ARG A 380 -15.17 -25.25 -11.08
N PHE A 381 -14.84 -24.49 -10.06
CA PHE A 381 -13.51 -24.45 -9.48
C PHE A 381 -13.40 -25.47 -8.35
N GLU A 382 -12.38 -26.33 -8.42
CA GLU A 382 -12.02 -27.29 -7.39
C GLU A 382 -10.51 -27.29 -7.21
N ALA A 383 -10.03 -27.35 -5.97
CA ALA A 383 -8.63 -27.51 -5.64
C ALA A 383 -8.48 -28.41 -4.39
N GLU A 384 -7.32 -29.04 -4.22
CA GLU A 384 -7.05 -29.83 -3.01
C GLU A 384 -6.83 -28.91 -1.81
N SER A 385 -6.11 -27.80 -1.98
CA SER A 385 -5.93 -26.78 -0.96
C SER A 385 -5.44 -25.48 -1.57
N ILE A 386 -5.69 -24.36 -0.88
CA ILE A 386 -5.11 -23.04 -1.19
C ILE A 386 -4.36 -22.56 0.03
N GLY A 387 -3.09 -22.17 -0.12
CA GLY A 387 -2.26 -21.72 0.99
C GLY A 387 -0.88 -21.22 0.57
N PHE A 388 -0.01 -20.92 1.57
CA PHE A 388 1.38 -20.48 1.39
C PHE A 388 2.30 -21.26 2.34
N ASP A 389 3.49 -21.62 1.89
CA ASP A 389 4.62 -22.12 2.71
C ASP A 389 4.22 -23.18 3.76
N GLN A 390 3.38 -24.17 3.42
CA GLN A 390 2.84 -25.23 4.29
C GLN A 390 1.61 -24.82 5.15
N GLN A 391 1.19 -23.56 5.14
CA GLN A 391 -0.06 -23.16 5.80
C GLN A 391 -1.22 -23.28 4.81
N VAL A 392 -2.18 -24.16 5.11
CA VAL A 392 -3.44 -24.26 4.37
C VAL A 392 -4.38 -23.16 4.84
N LEU A 393 -4.82 -22.30 3.91
CA LEU A 393 -5.81 -21.25 4.16
C LEU A 393 -7.23 -21.75 3.87
N ILE A 394 -7.39 -22.54 2.79
CA ILE A 394 -8.67 -23.12 2.41
C ILE A 394 -8.43 -24.57 1.98
N ASP A 395 -9.12 -25.48 2.62
CA ASP A 395 -9.09 -26.92 2.31
C ASP A 395 -10.22 -27.28 1.36
N LYS A 396 -9.90 -27.99 0.30
CA LYS A 396 -10.83 -28.51 -0.71
C LYS A 396 -11.92 -27.51 -1.15
N PRO A 397 -11.55 -26.29 -1.58
CA PRO A 397 -12.53 -25.32 -2.02
C PRO A 397 -13.29 -25.81 -3.27
N VAL A 398 -14.60 -25.66 -3.25
CA VAL A 398 -15.48 -25.90 -4.40
C VAL A 398 -16.32 -24.66 -4.62
N LEU A 399 -16.21 -24.05 -5.82
CA LEU A 399 -16.99 -22.88 -6.21
C LEU A 399 -17.60 -23.11 -7.60
N THR A 400 -18.92 -22.96 -7.70
CA THR A 400 -19.62 -23.04 -8.99
C THR A 400 -20.06 -21.65 -9.42
N ILE A 401 -19.71 -21.24 -10.65
CA ILE A 401 -19.98 -19.91 -11.20
C ILE A 401 -20.86 -20.09 -12.45
N ARG A 402 -21.98 -19.38 -12.50
CA ARG A 402 -22.91 -19.40 -13.64
C ARG A 402 -22.80 -18.12 -14.45
N GLN A 403 -23.21 -18.16 -15.69
CA GLN A 403 -23.22 -16.98 -16.58
C GLN A 403 -24.06 -15.85 -15.94
N SER A 404 -23.58 -14.62 -16.03
CA SER A 404 -24.19 -13.42 -15.43
C SER A 404 -24.42 -13.49 -13.92
N GLU A 405 -23.83 -14.50 -13.23
CA GLU A 405 -23.91 -14.60 -11.77
C GLU A 405 -22.96 -13.60 -11.11
N VAL A 406 -23.40 -13.00 -10.02
CA VAL A 406 -22.60 -12.15 -9.18
C VAL A 406 -22.38 -12.85 -7.84
N ILE A 407 -21.15 -13.26 -7.59
CA ILE A 407 -20.75 -14.01 -6.40
C ILE A 407 -19.91 -13.13 -5.48
N ALA A 408 -20.32 -13.01 -4.22
CA ALA A 408 -19.51 -12.41 -3.18
C ALA A 408 -18.77 -13.50 -2.39
N VAL A 409 -17.47 -13.30 -2.15
CA VAL A 409 -16.65 -14.08 -1.23
C VAL A 409 -16.33 -13.23 -0.02
N THR A 410 -16.80 -13.66 1.17
CA THR A 410 -16.62 -12.91 2.43
C THR A 410 -15.86 -13.73 3.46
N GLY A 411 -15.32 -13.05 4.47
CA GLY A 411 -14.57 -13.67 5.57
C GLY A 411 -13.62 -12.66 6.19
N ALA A 412 -13.07 -12.95 7.36
CA ALA A 412 -12.13 -12.10 8.08
C ALA A 412 -10.87 -11.78 7.24
N ASN A 413 -10.10 -10.80 7.67
CA ASN A 413 -8.84 -10.49 6.99
C ASN A 413 -7.84 -11.65 7.15
N GLY A 414 -7.09 -11.96 6.07
CA GLY A 414 -6.09 -13.03 6.08
C GLY A 414 -6.62 -14.45 5.88
N VAL A 415 -7.93 -14.70 5.79
CA VAL A 415 -8.50 -16.06 5.62
C VAL A 415 -8.28 -16.67 4.24
N GLY A 416 -7.74 -15.92 3.27
CA GLY A 416 -7.43 -16.45 1.94
C GLY A 416 -8.34 -16.00 0.80
N LYS A 417 -9.14 -14.93 0.97
CA LYS A 417 -10.00 -14.38 -0.10
C LYS A 417 -9.23 -14.07 -1.38
N THR A 418 -8.19 -13.25 -1.29
CA THR A 418 -7.29 -12.91 -2.40
C THR A 418 -6.62 -14.15 -3.00
N SER A 419 -6.24 -15.12 -2.16
CA SER A 419 -5.62 -16.36 -2.62
C SER A 419 -6.58 -17.22 -3.43
N LEU A 420 -7.86 -17.26 -3.04
CA LEU A 420 -8.91 -17.93 -3.80
C LEU A 420 -9.11 -17.26 -5.17
N LEU A 421 -9.22 -15.93 -5.24
CA LEU A 421 -9.36 -15.23 -6.51
C LEU A 421 -8.15 -15.47 -7.43
N ASN A 422 -6.93 -15.43 -6.90
CA ASN A 422 -5.73 -15.74 -7.66
C ASN A 422 -5.70 -17.19 -8.19
N ALA A 423 -6.17 -18.15 -7.40
CA ALA A 423 -6.24 -19.55 -7.82
C ALA A 423 -7.28 -19.76 -8.94
N ILE A 424 -8.42 -19.07 -8.85
CA ILE A 424 -9.44 -19.10 -9.91
C ILE A 424 -8.88 -18.43 -11.18
N GLU A 425 -8.25 -17.26 -11.10
CA GLU A 425 -7.66 -16.57 -12.26
C GLU A 425 -6.63 -17.47 -12.96
N ALA A 426 -5.77 -18.13 -12.21
CA ALA A 426 -4.75 -19.00 -12.76
C ALA A 426 -5.29 -20.26 -13.47
N SER A 427 -6.55 -20.65 -13.21
CA SER A 427 -7.16 -21.87 -13.76
C SER A 427 -7.60 -21.74 -15.23
N SER A 428 -7.83 -20.52 -15.74
CA SER A 428 -8.22 -20.28 -17.13
C SER A 428 -7.76 -18.94 -17.67
N LYS A 429 -7.42 -18.93 -18.96
CA LYS A 429 -7.10 -17.69 -19.71
C LYS A 429 -8.32 -16.83 -20.00
N ASP A 430 -9.53 -17.36 -19.87
CA ASP A 430 -10.78 -16.62 -20.08
C ASP A 430 -11.20 -15.84 -18.83
N PHE A 431 -10.42 -15.93 -17.76
CA PHE A 431 -10.66 -15.22 -16.51
C PHE A 431 -9.69 -14.07 -16.37
N VAL A 432 -10.17 -13.00 -15.76
CA VAL A 432 -9.35 -11.79 -15.50
C VAL A 432 -9.57 -11.35 -14.06
N LEU A 433 -8.54 -10.75 -13.46
CA LEU A 433 -8.58 -10.28 -12.09
C LEU A 433 -8.18 -8.80 -12.01
N VAL A 434 -9.00 -8.01 -11.34
CA VAL A 434 -8.68 -6.65 -10.90
C VAL A 434 -8.17 -6.75 -9.44
N PRO A 435 -6.92 -6.38 -9.17
CA PRO A 435 -6.35 -6.46 -7.83
C PRO A 435 -6.90 -5.38 -6.90
N GLU A 436 -6.79 -5.57 -5.59
CA GLU A 436 -7.19 -4.62 -4.55
C GLU A 436 -6.58 -3.22 -4.78
N LEU A 437 -5.28 -3.14 -5.08
CA LEU A 437 -4.61 -1.88 -5.35
C LEU A 437 -4.58 -1.59 -6.85
N VAL A 438 -5.65 -0.96 -7.32
CA VAL A 438 -5.89 -0.68 -8.74
C VAL A 438 -4.81 0.22 -9.35
N SER A 439 -4.24 1.15 -8.57
CA SER A 439 -3.15 2.04 -9.02
C SER A 439 -1.89 1.29 -9.50
N ASP A 440 -1.66 0.07 -9.01
CA ASP A 440 -0.55 -0.77 -9.49
C ASP A 440 -0.75 -1.29 -10.91
N PHE A 441 -1.98 -1.18 -11.42
CA PHE A 441 -2.34 -1.61 -12.77
C PHE A 441 -1.83 -0.64 -13.85
N PHE A 442 -1.66 0.66 -13.52
CA PHE A 442 -1.37 1.69 -14.51
C PHE A 442 0.14 1.84 -14.75
N VAL A 443 0.53 1.88 -16.03
CA VAL A 443 1.93 1.90 -16.47
C VAL A 443 2.27 3.06 -17.41
N THR A 444 1.29 3.86 -17.78
CA THR A 444 1.47 5.04 -18.64
C THR A 444 1.19 6.33 -17.87
N THR A 445 1.63 7.44 -18.43
CA THR A 445 1.50 8.76 -17.80
C THR A 445 0.23 9.52 -18.18
N THR A 446 -0.56 9.02 -19.15
CA THR A 446 -1.83 9.63 -19.55
C THR A 446 -2.91 8.56 -19.70
N LEU A 447 -4.17 8.94 -19.46
CA LEU A 447 -5.33 8.07 -19.64
C LEU A 447 -5.43 7.59 -21.11
N GLU A 448 -5.19 8.48 -22.08
CA GLU A 448 -5.23 8.12 -23.50
C GLU A 448 -4.22 7.01 -23.83
N ALA A 449 -2.98 7.17 -23.37
CA ALA A 449 -1.94 6.17 -23.59
C ALA A 449 -2.28 4.82 -22.95
N GLU A 450 -2.97 4.83 -21.80
CA GLU A 450 -3.41 3.62 -21.10
C GLU A 450 -4.49 2.88 -21.89
N LEU A 451 -5.49 3.60 -22.41
CA LEU A 451 -6.58 3.05 -23.23
C LEU A 451 -6.06 2.44 -24.55
N VAL A 452 -5.25 3.20 -25.29
CA VAL A 452 -4.63 2.73 -26.55
C VAL A 452 -3.76 1.49 -26.31
N ARG A 453 -3.08 1.47 -25.17
CA ARG A 453 -2.24 0.34 -24.78
C ARG A 453 -3.08 -0.90 -24.47
N ALA A 454 -4.18 -0.75 -23.74
CA ALA A 454 -5.10 -1.84 -23.41
C ALA A 454 -5.67 -2.48 -24.69
N ASP A 455 -6.11 -1.69 -25.66
CA ASP A 455 -6.58 -2.20 -26.96
C ASP A 455 -5.52 -3.06 -27.65
N ARG A 456 -4.27 -2.60 -27.67
CA ARG A 456 -3.14 -3.33 -28.30
C ARG A 456 -2.89 -4.68 -27.62
N ILE A 457 -2.95 -4.72 -26.28
CA ILE A 457 -2.69 -5.94 -25.50
C ILE A 457 -3.83 -6.94 -25.69
N ALA A 458 -5.07 -6.46 -25.61
CA ALA A 458 -6.25 -7.26 -25.84
C ALA A 458 -6.43 -7.68 -27.30
N LYS A 459 -5.68 -7.07 -28.23
CA LYS A 459 -5.78 -7.29 -29.68
C LYS A 459 -7.18 -6.99 -30.22
N VAL A 460 -7.75 -5.90 -29.76
CA VAL A 460 -9.04 -5.37 -30.20
C VAL A 460 -8.86 -4.11 -31.04
N ASP A 461 -9.93 -3.64 -31.67
CA ASP A 461 -9.90 -2.42 -32.47
C ASP A 461 -9.59 -1.19 -31.61
N SER A 462 -8.93 -0.19 -32.22
CA SER A 462 -8.62 1.06 -31.52
C SER A 462 -9.89 1.75 -31.04
N GLY A 463 -9.90 2.18 -29.79
CA GLY A 463 -11.04 2.81 -29.12
C GLY A 463 -12.01 1.84 -28.43
N PHE A 464 -11.77 0.52 -28.50
CA PHE A 464 -12.63 -0.47 -27.85
C PHE A 464 -12.64 -0.32 -26.32
N THR A 465 -11.46 -0.19 -25.69
CA THR A 465 -11.35 0.02 -24.23
C THR A 465 -11.94 1.36 -23.84
N ARG A 466 -11.79 2.39 -24.68
CA ARG A 466 -12.41 3.69 -24.46
C ARG A 466 -13.93 3.58 -24.47
N ALA A 467 -14.49 2.88 -25.44
CA ALA A 467 -15.94 2.65 -25.51
C ALA A 467 -16.46 1.88 -24.30
N ASN A 468 -15.73 0.89 -23.79
CA ASN A 468 -16.06 0.20 -22.54
C ASN A 468 -16.07 1.18 -21.36
N LEU A 469 -15.07 2.07 -21.27
CA LEU A 469 -15.00 3.05 -20.19
C LEU A 469 -16.12 4.08 -20.28
N GLU A 470 -16.46 4.56 -21.47
CA GLU A 470 -17.59 5.47 -21.73
C GLU A 470 -18.94 4.82 -21.42
N ALA A 471 -19.09 3.52 -21.57
CA ALA A 471 -20.29 2.79 -21.18
C ALA A 471 -20.45 2.67 -19.66
N ILE A 472 -19.34 2.68 -18.93
CA ILE A 472 -19.30 2.56 -17.46
C ILE A 472 -19.44 3.93 -16.78
N LEU A 473 -18.81 4.96 -17.34
CA LEU A 473 -18.73 6.30 -16.74
C LEU A 473 -19.72 7.25 -17.40
N GLU A 474 -20.42 8.03 -16.60
CA GLU A 474 -21.31 9.08 -17.07
C GLU A 474 -20.54 10.21 -17.79
N PHE A 475 -19.32 10.51 -17.34
CA PHE A 475 -18.43 11.49 -17.93
C PHE A 475 -17.01 10.94 -18.03
N LEU A 476 -16.42 11.03 -19.21
CA LEU A 476 -15.03 10.64 -19.43
C LEU A 476 -14.09 11.71 -18.85
N PRO A 477 -13.09 11.33 -18.04
CA PRO A 477 -12.05 12.25 -17.57
C PRO A 477 -11.24 12.83 -18.72
N ASP A 478 -10.52 13.93 -18.43
CA ASP A 478 -9.52 14.47 -19.36
C ASP A 478 -8.48 13.39 -19.70
N LEU A 479 -8.28 13.14 -21.00
CA LEU A 479 -7.42 12.10 -21.52
C LEU A 479 -5.92 12.31 -21.22
N GLU A 480 -5.52 13.57 -20.97
CA GLU A 480 -4.15 13.91 -20.56
C GLU A 480 -3.89 13.68 -19.07
N THR A 481 -4.93 13.41 -18.28
CA THR A 481 -4.78 13.15 -16.84
C THR A 481 -3.99 11.87 -16.60
N HIS A 482 -3.08 11.90 -15.63
CA HIS A 482 -2.37 10.70 -15.20
C HIS A 482 -3.35 9.69 -14.57
N PRO A 483 -3.35 8.40 -14.96
CA PRO A 483 -4.33 7.42 -14.45
C PRO A 483 -4.39 7.30 -12.92
N ARG A 484 -3.28 7.53 -12.24
CA ARG A 484 -3.21 7.49 -10.76
C ARG A 484 -3.78 8.73 -10.07
N ASP A 485 -3.96 9.83 -10.81
CA ASP A 485 -4.55 11.07 -10.29
C ASP A 485 -6.09 11.09 -10.43
N LEU A 486 -6.64 10.08 -11.10
CA LEU A 486 -8.09 9.88 -11.20
C LEU A 486 -8.68 9.51 -9.82
N SER A 487 -9.96 9.78 -9.62
CA SER A 487 -10.66 9.32 -8.41
C SER A 487 -10.61 7.79 -8.29
N ALA A 488 -10.66 7.26 -7.08
CA ALA A 488 -10.57 5.83 -6.85
C ALA A 488 -11.66 5.02 -7.59
N GLY A 489 -12.89 5.56 -7.68
CA GLY A 489 -13.96 4.95 -8.48
C GLY A 489 -13.67 4.96 -9.98
N THR A 490 -13.10 6.04 -10.48
CA THR A 490 -12.71 6.15 -11.89
C THR A 490 -11.53 5.23 -12.21
N GLN A 491 -10.58 5.09 -11.29
CA GLN A 491 -9.49 4.12 -11.44
C GLN A 491 -10.01 2.68 -11.51
N LEU A 492 -10.98 2.33 -10.65
CA LEU A 492 -11.63 1.02 -10.69
C LEU A 492 -12.36 0.79 -12.03
N ALA A 493 -13.13 1.77 -12.48
CA ALA A 493 -13.83 1.72 -13.77
C ALA A 493 -12.85 1.53 -14.94
N LEU A 494 -11.72 2.25 -14.94
CA LEU A 494 -10.67 2.11 -15.94
C LEU A 494 -10.06 0.70 -15.94
N ALA A 495 -9.70 0.18 -14.78
CA ALA A 495 -9.13 -1.17 -14.67
C ALA A 495 -10.12 -2.25 -15.13
N ILE A 496 -11.41 -2.10 -14.80
CA ILE A 496 -12.47 -2.98 -15.27
C ILE A 496 -12.62 -2.87 -16.80
N ALA A 497 -12.69 -1.66 -17.37
CA ALA A 497 -12.79 -1.45 -18.82
C ALA A 497 -11.62 -2.09 -19.58
N MET A 498 -10.40 -1.97 -19.03
CA MET A 498 -9.20 -2.61 -19.58
C MET A 498 -9.30 -4.14 -19.54
N GLN A 499 -9.75 -4.71 -18.44
CA GLN A 499 -9.91 -6.16 -18.31
C GLN A 499 -11.07 -6.69 -19.17
N MET A 500 -12.17 -5.95 -19.28
CA MET A 500 -13.29 -6.31 -20.15
C MET A 500 -12.92 -6.30 -21.65
N SER A 501 -11.88 -5.59 -22.05
CA SER A 501 -11.37 -5.61 -23.44
C SER A 501 -10.83 -6.99 -23.84
N HIS A 502 -10.48 -7.85 -22.89
CA HIS A 502 -10.15 -9.25 -23.15
C HIS A 502 -11.39 -10.15 -23.38
N LYS A 503 -12.59 -9.61 -23.28
CA LYS A 503 -13.89 -10.34 -23.40
C LYS A 503 -13.92 -11.56 -22.48
N PRO A 504 -13.69 -11.39 -21.17
CA PRO A 504 -13.61 -12.50 -20.24
C PRO A 504 -14.97 -13.16 -20.02
N LYS A 505 -14.96 -14.44 -19.64
CA LYS A 505 -16.15 -15.13 -19.14
C LYS A 505 -16.44 -14.81 -17.68
N ILE A 506 -15.37 -14.61 -16.90
CA ILE A 506 -15.44 -14.30 -15.47
C ILE A 506 -14.49 -13.13 -15.16
N LEU A 507 -15.04 -12.10 -14.52
CA LEU A 507 -14.31 -11.00 -13.93
C LEU A 507 -14.19 -11.22 -12.43
N LEU A 508 -12.97 -11.29 -11.95
CA LEU A 508 -12.63 -11.40 -10.53
C LEU A 508 -12.19 -10.03 -10.02
N ILE A 509 -12.61 -9.63 -8.81
CA ILE A 509 -12.24 -8.34 -8.24
C ILE A 509 -11.95 -8.49 -6.75
N ASP A 510 -10.83 -7.97 -6.31
CA ASP A 510 -10.42 -8.01 -4.91
C ASP A 510 -10.72 -6.67 -4.23
N GLU A 511 -11.60 -6.69 -3.22
CA GLU A 511 -12.02 -5.54 -2.38
C GLU A 511 -12.40 -4.27 -3.20
N PRO A 512 -13.39 -4.32 -4.10
CA PRO A 512 -13.69 -3.25 -5.05
C PRO A 512 -14.12 -1.91 -4.43
N THR A 513 -14.55 -1.90 -3.18
CA THR A 513 -15.05 -0.69 -2.49
C THR A 513 -14.24 -0.30 -1.26
N LYS A 514 -13.06 -0.92 -1.07
CA LYS A 514 -12.23 -0.65 0.10
C LYS A 514 -11.76 0.81 0.15
N GLY A 515 -12.05 1.48 1.28
CA GLY A 515 -11.67 2.88 1.47
C GLY A 515 -12.49 3.88 0.64
N PHE A 516 -13.57 3.46 0.01
CA PHE A 516 -14.44 4.35 -0.77
C PHE A 516 -15.47 5.04 0.13
N ASP A 517 -15.70 6.31 -0.12
CA ASP A 517 -16.86 7.00 0.42
C ASP A 517 -18.16 6.49 -0.23
N PRO A 518 -19.33 6.76 0.35
CA PRO A 518 -20.61 6.26 -0.16
C PRO A 518 -20.91 6.67 -1.61
N GLN A 519 -20.46 7.84 -2.07
CA GLN A 519 -20.66 8.30 -3.44
C GLN A 519 -19.80 7.48 -4.42
N VAL A 520 -18.52 7.28 -4.10
CA VAL A 520 -17.60 6.45 -4.89
C VAL A 520 -18.03 4.97 -4.87
N LYS A 521 -18.56 4.47 -3.73
CA LYS A 521 -19.15 3.13 -3.65
C LYS A 521 -20.31 2.95 -4.62
N SER A 522 -21.19 3.93 -4.71
CA SER A 522 -22.33 3.89 -5.65
C SER A 522 -21.85 3.83 -7.10
N GLN A 523 -20.81 4.57 -7.44
CA GLN A 523 -20.18 4.50 -8.77
C GLN A 523 -19.59 3.11 -9.04
N ALA A 524 -18.90 2.51 -8.05
CA ALA A 524 -18.36 1.16 -8.18
C ALA A 524 -19.48 0.11 -8.38
N ILE A 525 -20.60 0.25 -7.66
CA ILE A 525 -21.76 -0.63 -7.81
C ILE A 525 -22.33 -0.51 -9.23
N ALA A 526 -22.58 0.70 -9.73
CA ALA A 526 -23.06 0.92 -11.08
C ALA A 526 -22.11 0.35 -12.14
N THR A 527 -20.80 0.48 -11.93
CA THR A 527 -19.78 -0.13 -12.78
C THR A 527 -19.95 -1.66 -12.87
N LEU A 528 -20.16 -2.32 -11.73
CA LEU A 528 -20.30 -3.78 -11.67
C LEU A 528 -21.62 -4.26 -12.27
N GLU A 529 -22.68 -3.48 -12.16
CA GLU A 529 -23.97 -3.73 -12.83
C GLU A 529 -23.81 -3.68 -14.36
N CYS A 530 -23.15 -2.66 -14.89
CA CYS A 530 -22.85 -2.58 -16.33
C CYS A 530 -22.08 -3.83 -16.82
N VAL A 531 -21.14 -4.33 -16.04
CA VAL A 531 -20.40 -5.56 -16.38
C VAL A 531 -21.33 -6.77 -16.42
N GLN A 532 -22.21 -6.93 -15.41
CA GLN A 532 -23.18 -8.03 -15.37
C GLN A 532 -24.08 -8.03 -16.60
N GLU A 533 -24.53 -6.87 -17.07
CA GLU A 533 -25.37 -6.73 -18.27
C GLU A 533 -24.70 -7.26 -19.55
N THR A 534 -23.37 -7.29 -19.60
CA THR A 534 -22.63 -7.88 -20.75
C THR A 534 -22.71 -9.42 -20.79
N GLY A 535 -23.27 -10.06 -19.79
CA GLY A 535 -23.30 -11.53 -19.66
C GLY A 535 -22.07 -12.12 -18.98
N CYS A 536 -21.10 -11.32 -18.58
CA CYS A 536 -19.92 -11.72 -17.82
C CYS A 536 -20.34 -12.08 -16.39
N ALA A 537 -19.81 -13.18 -15.84
CA ALA A 537 -19.96 -13.48 -14.44
C ALA A 537 -18.96 -12.65 -13.61
N VAL A 538 -19.39 -12.20 -12.44
CA VAL A 538 -18.53 -11.41 -11.53
C VAL A 538 -18.34 -12.15 -10.23
N VAL A 539 -17.10 -12.29 -9.78
CA VAL A 539 -16.77 -12.81 -8.45
C VAL A 539 -15.93 -11.78 -7.72
N PHE A 540 -16.43 -11.24 -6.63
CA PHE A 540 -15.67 -10.29 -5.86
C PHE A 540 -15.45 -10.74 -4.41
N ALA A 541 -14.25 -10.48 -3.89
CA ALA A 541 -13.94 -10.66 -2.49
C ALA A 541 -14.19 -9.34 -1.75
N THR A 542 -14.93 -9.36 -0.64
CA THR A 542 -15.17 -8.17 0.16
C THR A 542 -15.65 -8.50 1.58
N HIS A 543 -15.49 -7.51 2.47
CA HIS A 543 -16.14 -7.46 3.79
C HIS A 543 -17.28 -6.44 3.83
N ASP A 544 -17.52 -5.70 2.74
CA ASP A 544 -18.55 -4.65 2.64
C ASP A 544 -19.95 -5.26 2.51
N ARG A 545 -20.71 -5.26 3.61
CA ARG A 545 -22.08 -5.82 3.66
C ARG A 545 -23.02 -5.12 2.68
N GLN A 546 -22.89 -3.80 2.52
CA GLN A 546 -23.73 -3.03 1.63
C GLN A 546 -23.54 -3.46 0.17
N LEU A 547 -22.29 -3.64 -0.26
CA LEU A 547 -21.97 -4.15 -1.59
C LEU A 547 -22.55 -5.56 -1.81
N ILE A 548 -22.41 -6.44 -0.81
CA ILE A 548 -22.94 -7.80 -0.87
C ILE A 548 -24.47 -7.79 -1.05
N GLU A 549 -25.18 -7.02 -0.22
CA GLU A 549 -26.65 -6.95 -0.24
C GLU A 549 -27.21 -6.35 -1.53
N GLN A 550 -26.49 -5.41 -2.14
CA GLN A 550 -26.92 -4.73 -3.36
C GLN A 550 -26.67 -5.54 -4.63
N LEU A 551 -25.54 -6.23 -4.73
CA LEU A 551 -25.08 -6.86 -5.97
C LEU A 551 -25.07 -8.38 -5.96
N ALA A 552 -24.74 -9.01 -4.83
CA ALA A 552 -24.49 -10.46 -4.84
C ALA A 552 -25.77 -11.27 -5.04
N THR A 553 -25.75 -12.20 -5.97
CA THR A 553 -26.80 -13.22 -6.13
C THR A 553 -26.50 -14.45 -5.28
N THR A 554 -25.22 -14.74 -5.07
CA THR A 554 -24.74 -15.87 -4.24
C THR A 554 -23.61 -15.39 -3.34
N VAL A 555 -23.60 -15.83 -2.09
CA VAL A 555 -22.57 -15.46 -1.10
C VAL A 555 -21.88 -16.71 -0.58
N TYR A 556 -20.55 -16.71 -0.67
CA TYR A 556 -19.68 -17.71 -0.06
C TYR A 556 -18.91 -17.09 1.11
N GLY A 557 -18.80 -17.85 2.21
CA GLY A 557 -18.02 -17.47 3.37
C GLY A 557 -16.80 -18.36 3.54
N ILE A 558 -15.65 -17.77 3.90
CA ILE A 558 -14.45 -18.50 4.29
C ILE A 558 -14.33 -18.42 5.81
N SER A 559 -14.38 -19.56 6.47
CA SER A 559 -14.18 -19.68 7.93
C SER A 559 -13.59 -21.05 8.27
N ASN A 560 -12.71 -21.11 9.27
CA ASN A 560 -12.09 -22.37 9.71
C ASN A 560 -11.51 -23.22 8.58
N THR A 561 -10.81 -22.57 7.62
CA THR A 561 -10.24 -23.17 6.42
C THR A 561 -11.26 -23.80 5.43
N GLU A 562 -12.54 -23.55 5.60
CA GLU A 562 -13.58 -24.04 4.70
C GLU A 562 -14.24 -22.92 3.90
N LEU A 563 -14.49 -23.19 2.62
CA LEU A 563 -15.31 -22.35 1.75
C LEU A 563 -16.74 -22.93 1.73
N ARG A 564 -17.73 -22.18 2.21
CA ARG A 564 -19.13 -22.61 2.25
C ARG A 564 -20.03 -21.56 1.62
N GLN A 565 -21.03 -22.01 0.88
CA GLN A 565 -22.13 -21.14 0.47
C GLN A 565 -23.00 -20.81 1.69
N ILE A 566 -23.06 -19.51 2.07
CA ILE A 566 -23.78 -19.04 3.26
C ILE A 566 -25.10 -18.36 2.94
N GLY A 567 -25.31 -17.97 1.69
CA GLY A 567 -26.56 -17.34 1.27
C GLY A 567 -26.77 -17.37 -0.24
N ARG A 568 -28.03 -17.28 -0.63
CA ARG A 568 -28.46 -16.96 -1.98
C ARG A 568 -29.46 -15.82 -1.84
N VAL A 569 -29.09 -14.64 -2.31
CA VAL A 569 -30.03 -13.52 -2.34
C VAL A 569 -30.97 -13.81 -3.52
N LEU A 570 -32.15 -14.38 -3.22
CA LEU A 570 -33.20 -14.54 -4.22
C LEU A 570 -33.63 -13.15 -4.68
N ALA A 571 -33.57 -12.93 -5.98
CA ALA A 571 -34.08 -11.74 -6.65
C ALA A 571 -35.60 -11.61 -6.50
#